data_e179a5797dc2dda49fbd2d09db3ca752
#
_entry.id   e179a5797dc2dda49fbd2d09db3ca752
#
_cell.length_a   1.000
_cell.length_b   1.000
_cell.length_c   1.000
_cell.angle_alpha   90.00
_cell.angle_beta   90.00
_cell.angle_gamma   90.00
#
_symmetry.space_group_name_H-M   'P 1'
#
loop_
_entity.id
_entity.type
_entity.pdbx_description
1 polymer ?
#
loop_
_entity_poly.entity_id
_entity_poly.type
_entity_poly.pdbx_seq_one_letter_code
_entity_poly.pdbx_strand_id
1 'polypeptide(L)'
;MNKLDFQKKITRLFNKKHYADIKKSAPYPFTVTYHTGSLETPANSIESINAALNDGAEILEFDVTFRPDGTAVIIHSGSPSQTEGVLLDEALAAVAKSDKCKINLDIKSVANLPEVDRLVKKNGLFERCFYTGVFDYWVDTVKKNSAIPFYLNHKITSEEATDKNAAKALAQKAIEMGVIGINSNYKTASKLFVDTMHENSLEVSLWTVNKPKNMASVASLRPDNITTKKPHILNDMK
;
A
#
# COMPACT_ATOMS: atom_id res chain seq x y z
N MET A 1 27.57 11.36 8.24
CA MET A 1 26.73 10.18 7.94
C MET A 1 25.66 10.14 9.00
N ASN A 2 24.40 10.29 8.64
CA ASN A 2 23.29 10.28 9.60
C ASN A 2 22.99 8.83 10.05
N LYS A 3 22.16 8.68 11.10
CA LYS A 3 21.79 7.37 11.68
C LYS A 3 21.16 6.43 10.64
N LEU A 4 20.35 6.98 9.72
CA LEU A 4 19.70 6.25 8.65
C LEU A 4 20.69 5.71 7.61
N ASP A 5 21.68 6.51 7.21
CA ASP A 5 22.75 6.08 6.29
C ASP A 5 23.62 4.98 6.89
N PHE A 6 23.89 5.07 8.20
CA PHE A 6 24.62 4.05 8.91
C PHE A 6 23.83 2.74 8.99
N GLN A 7 22.53 2.79 9.27
CA GLN A 7 21.68 1.61 9.27
C GLN A 7 21.54 1.00 7.88
N LYS A 8 21.35 1.82 6.83
CA LYS A 8 21.35 1.36 5.42
C LYS A 8 22.65 0.62 5.10
N LYS A 9 23.81 1.14 5.50
CA LYS A 9 25.11 0.53 5.26
C LYS A 9 25.31 -0.80 6.01
N ILE A 10 24.90 -0.87 7.28
CA ILE A 10 24.96 -2.11 8.07
C ILE A 10 24.03 -3.17 7.47
N THR A 11 22.79 -2.82 7.15
CA THR A 11 21.83 -3.73 6.55
C THR A 11 22.34 -4.29 5.22
N ARG A 12 22.97 -3.45 4.38
CA ARG A 12 23.64 -3.88 3.13
C ARG A 12 24.77 -4.89 3.38
N LEU A 13 25.59 -4.68 4.39
CA LEU A 13 26.71 -5.57 4.70
C LEU A 13 26.26 -6.94 5.21
N PHE A 14 25.29 -6.98 6.14
CA PHE A 14 24.81 -8.23 6.72
C PHE A 14 23.95 -9.05 5.76
N ASN A 15 23.28 -8.40 4.78
CA ASN A 15 22.38 -9.06 3.86
C ASN A 15 22.97 -9.30 2.45
N LYS A 16 24.24 -8.94 2.21
CA LYS A 16 24.89 -8.99 0.88
C LYS A 16 24.76 -10.36 0.19
N LYS A 17 24.88 -11.45 0.93
CA LYS A 17 24.72 -12.82 0.39
C LYS A 17 23.26 -13.12 0.04
N HIS A 18 22.32 -12.69 0.88
CA HIS A 18 20.88 -12.89 0.68
C HIS A 18 20.35 -12.09 -0.50
N TYR A 19 20.84 -10.85 -0.72
CA TYR A 19 20.53 -10.02 -1.87
C TYR A 19 21.08 -10.58 -3.18
N ALA A 20 22.23 -11.22 -3.16
CA ALA A 20 22.82 -11.83 -4.36
C ALA A 20 21.95 -12.99 -4.90
N ASP A 21 21.33 -13.75 -4.00
CA ASP A 21 20.43 -14.84 -4.38
C ASP A 21 19.11 -14.36 -4.97
N ILE A 22 18.61 -13.20 -4.50
CA ILE A 22 17.39 -12.55 -5.01
C ILE A 22 17.64 -11.92 -6.39
N LYS A 23 18.76 -11.22 -6.58
CA LYS A 23 19.14 -10.67 -7.89
C LYS A 23 19.35 -11.74 -8.97
N LYS A 24 19.61 -13.00 -8.59
CA LYS A 24 19.71 -14.12 -9.53
C LYS A 24 18.36 -14.66 -10.01
N SER A 25 17.29 -14.42 -9.26
CA SER A 25 15.93 -14.79 -9.67
C SER A 25 15.30 -13.68 -10.48
N ALA A 26 15.61 -13.55 -11.76
CA ALA A 26 15.14 -12.60 -12.77
C ALA A 26 14.30 -11.42 -12.27
N PRO A 27 14.70 -10.16 -12.48
CA PRO A 27 14.00 -8.99 -11.96
C PRO A 27 12.56 -8.95 -12.49
N TYR A 28 11.59 -9.15 -11.62
CA TYR A 28 10.20 -8.83 -11.90
C TYR A 28 9.97 -7.41 -11.37
N PRO A 29 9.47 -6.47 -12.19
CA PRO A 29 9.21 -5.13 -11.74
C PRO A 29 8.05 -5.13 -10.73
N PHE A 30 8.30 -4.67 -9.53
CA PHE A 30 7.26 -4.39 -8.53
C PHE A 30 7.44 -2.98 -7.98
N THR A 31 6.36 -2.37 -7.53
CA THR A 31 6.39 -1.09 -6.84
C THR A 31 6.60 -1.29 -5.33
N VAL A 32 7.19 -0.29 -4.68
CA VAL A 32 7.38 -0.27 -3.23
C VAL A 32 6.51 0.82 -2.63
N THR A 33 5.55 0.40 -1.81
CA THR A 33 4.76 1.33 -0.99
C THR A 33 5.45 1.56 0.35
N TYR A 34 5.75 2.82 0.63
CA TYR A 34 6.25 3.29 1.92
C TYR A 34 5.08 3.38 2.89
N HIS A 35 4.97 2.38 3.78
CA HIS A 35 3.95 2.38 4.83
C HIS A 35 4.15 3.58 5.76
N THR A 36 3.07 4.20 6.18
CA THR A 36 3.13 5.29 7.17
C THR A 36 4.01 4.93 8.36
N GLY A 37 4.83 5.90 8.82
CA GLY A 37 5.84 5.65 9.86
C GLY A 37 7.05 4.87 9.36
N SER A 38 7.31 4.80 8.05
CA SER A 38 8.58 4.31 7.50
C SER A 38 9.73 5.26 7.85
N LEU A 39 10.98 4.78 7.68
CA LEU A 39 12.18 5.59 7.95
C LEU A 39 12.28 6.11 9.40
N GLU A 40 11.72 5.37 10.35
CA GLU A 40 11.71 5.71 11.80
C GLU A 40 10.99 7.02 12.13
N THR A 41 10.02 7.42 11.33
CA THR A 41 9.18 8.61 11.57
C THR A 41 7.87 8.26 12.30
N PRO A 42 7.18 9.24 12.91
CA PRO A 42 5.83 9.03 13.45
C PRO A 42 4.85 8.63 12.34
N ALA A 43 4.01 7.63 12.59
CA ALA A 43 2.99 7.23 11.62
C ALA A 43 1.92 8.33 11.43
N ASN A 44 1.34 8.41 10.23
CA ASN A 44 0.29 9.38 9.87
C ASN A 44 0.67 10.84 10.19
N SER A 45 1.90 11.22 9.85
CA SER A 45 2.44 12.56 10.11
C SER A 45 3.01 13.21 8.85
N ILE A 46 3.05 14.52 8.83
CA ILE A 46 3.73 15.29 7.77
C ILE A 46 5.23 14.98 7.74
N GLU A 47 5.83 14.65 8.88
CA GLU A 47 7.23 14.21 8.96
C GLU A 47 7.45 12.91 8.17
N SER A 48 6.57 11.92 8.35
CA SER A 48 6.64 10.65 7.60
C SER A 48 6.50 10.87 6.09
N ILE A 49 5.57 11.71 5.67
CA ILE A 49 5.36 12.05 4.27
C ILE A 49 6.61 12.70 3.69
N ASN A 50 7.13 13.75 4.33
CA ASN A 50 8.32 14.46 3.85
C ASN A 50 9.57 13.56 3.81
N ALA A 51 9.77 12.71 4.82
CA ALA A 51 10.89 11.77 4.86
C ALA A 51 10.83 10.78 3.69
N ALA A 52 9.65 10.24 3.41
CA ALA A 52 9.48 9.30 2.30
C ALA A 52 9.62 9.97 0.92
N LEU A 53 9.10 11.18 0.73
CA LEU A 53 9.32 11.96 -0.50
C LEU A 53 10.80 12.25 -0.74
N ASN A 54 11.52 12.65 0.30
CA ASN A 54 12.97 12.90 0.24
C ASN A 54 13.80 11.64 -0.04
N ASP A 55 13.30 10.45 0.37
CA ASP A 55 13.91 9.14 0.06
C ASP A 55 13.52 8.60 -1.32
N GLY A 56 12.66 9.33 -2.06
CA GLY A 56 12.25 8.98 -3.43
C GLY A 56 11.14 7.92 -3.50
N ALA A 57 10.20 7.95 -2.57
CA ALA A 57 9.08 7.01 -2.55
C ALA A 57 8.29 6.99 -3.86
N GLU A 58 8.08 5.79 -4.41
CA GLU A 58 7.20 5.57 -5.57
C GLU A 58 5.73 5.68 -5.18
N ILE A 59 5.39 5.12 -4.03
CA ILE A 59 4.04 5.14 -3.45
C ILE A 59 4.16 5.43 -1.96
N LEU A 60 3.38 6.38 -1.48
CA LEU A 60 3.16 6.64 -0.05
C LEU A 60 1.84 6.03 0.39
N GLU A 61 1.82 5.47 1.59
CA GLU A 61 0.58 5.02 2.22
C GLU A 61 0.37 5.76 3.53
N PHE A 62 -0.88 6.14 3.79
CA PHE A 62 -1.35 6.60 5.09
C PHE A 62 -2.83 6.29 5.32
N ASP A 63 -3.19 6.12 6.60
CA ASP A 63 -4.52 5.75 7.03
C ASP A 63 -5.47 6.95 6.97
N VAL A 64 -6.65 6.80 6.34
CA VAL A 64 -7.66 7.86 6.21
C VAL A 64 -8.93 7.51 6.97
N THR A 65 -9.41 8.45 7.77
CA THR A 65 -10.67 8.35 8.50
C THR A 65 -11.32 9.74 8.65
N PHE A 66 -12.41 9.81 9.40
CA PHE A 66 -13.17 11.06 9.57
C PHE A 66 -13.40 11.33 11.05
N ARG A 67 -13.27 12.60 11.43
CA ARG A 67 -13.74 13.12 12.72
C ARG A 67 -15.26 13.08 12.79
N PRO A 68 -15.88 13.28 13.99
CA PRO A 68 -17.35 13.29 14.11
C PRO A 68 -18.08 14.30 13.25
N ASP A 69 -17.43 15.42 12.90
CA ASP A 69 -17.97 16.45 12.00
C ASP A 69 -17.79 16.15 10.51
N GLY A 70 -17.21 14.99 10.15
CA GLY A 70 -16.93 14.59 8.78
C GLY A 70 -15.63 15.12 8.21
N THR A 71 -14.80 15.83 8.99
CA THR A 71 -13.47 16.27 8.57
C THR A 71 -12.55 15.08 8.31
N ALA A 72 -11.99 14.98 7.10
CA ALA A 72 -11.06 13.92 6.74
C ALA A 72 -9.68 14.15 7.37
N VAL A 73 -9.14 13.13 8.03
CA VAL A 73 -7.84 13.16 8.72
C VAL A 73 -7.03 11.89 8.46
N ILE A 74 -5.71 11.97 8.63
CA ILE A 74 -4.84 10.80 8.61
C ILE A 74 -4.50 10.38 10.04
N ILE A 75 -4.94 9.18 10.41
CA ILE A 75 -4.69 8.52 11.70
C ILE A 75 -5.15 7.06 11.64
N HIS A 76 -4.44 6.16 12.33
CA HIS A 76 -4.83 4.75 12.44
C HIS A 76 -5.90 4.53 13.52
N SER A 77 -7.05 5.17 13.36
CA SER A 77 -8.21 5.00 14.24
C SER A 77 -9.48 5.02 13.40
N GLY A 78 -10.40 4.10 13.66
CA GLY A 78 -11.71 4.11 13.01
C GLY A 78 -12.65 5.19 13.55
N SER A 79 -12.34 5.76 14.73
CA SER A 79 -13.20 6.72 15.42
C SER A 79 -12.34 7.76 16.18
N PRO A 80 -11.66 8.67 15.47
CA PRO A 80 -10.89 9.73 16.10
C PRO A 80 -11.82 10.73 16.81
N SER A 81 -11.29 11.42 17.82
CA SER A 81 -11.97 12.56 18.44
C SER A 81 -11.98 13.77 17.50
N GLN A 82 -12.69 14.84 17.90
CA GLN A 82 -12.84 16.06 17.09
C GLN A 82 -11.50 16.78 16.78
N THR A 83 -10.43 16.50 17.53
CA THR A 83 -9.13 17.18 17.40
C THR A 83 -7.98 16.25 16.99
N GLU A 84 -8.21 14.94 16.91
CA GLU A 84 -7.17 13.97 16.56
C GLU A 84 -6.91 13.87 15.05
N GLY A 85 -5.71 13.45 14.71
CA GLY A 85 -5.23 13.23 13.34
C GLY A 85 -4.82 14.53 12.63
N VAL A 86 -3.89 14.41 11.70
CA VAL A 86 -3.48 15.48 10.78
C VAL A 86 -4.56 15.63 9.71
N LEU A 87 -4.87 16.85 9.30
CA LEU A 87 -5.84 17.09 8.24
C LEU A 87 -5.40 16.41 6.92
N LEU A 88 -6.31 15.70 6.27
CA LEU A 88 -6.01 15.06 4.99
C LEU A 88 -5.55 16.08 3.94
N ASP A 89 -6.13 17.29 3.94
CA ASP A 89 -5.73 18.37 3.02
C ASP A 89 -4.26 18.78 3.19
N GLU A 90 -3.77 18.86 4.43
CA GLU A 90 -2.35 19.14 4.70
C GLU A 90 -1.43 18.01 4.23
N ALA A 91 -1.83 16.76 4.46
CA ALA A 91 -1.11 15.59 3.99
C ALA A 91 -1.01 15.56 2.45
N LEU A 92 -2.14 15.78 1.76
CA LEU A 92 -2.20 15.83 0.30
C LEU A 92 -1.38 16.99 -0.27
N ALA A 93 -1.45 18.18 0.34
CA ALA A 93 -0.63 19.33 -0.05
C ALA A 93 0.89 19.06 0.11
N ALA A 94 1.29 18.26 1.10
CA ALA A 94 2.68 17.83 1.24
C ALA A 94 3.09 16.89 0.10
N VAL A 95 2.24 15.92 -0.27
CA VAL A 95 2.53 14.98 -1.38
C VAL A 95 2.51 15.67 -2.75
N ALA A 96 1.65 16.66 -2.94
CA ALA A 96 1.56 17.44 -4.19
C ALA A 96 2.85 18.17 -4.58
N LYS A 97 3.82 18.30 -3.67
CA LYS A 97 5.16 18.80 -3.96
C LYS A 97 6.00 17.85 -4.82
N SER A 98 5.58 16.59 -4.94
CA SER A 98 6.20 15.59 -5.83
C SER A 98 5.34 15.39 -7.07
N ASP A 99 5.95 15.39 -8.25
CA ASP A 99 5.24 15.14 -9.51
C ASP A 99 5.03 13.65 -9.82
N LYS A 100 5.72 12.76 -9.10
CA LYS A 100 5.81 11.33 -9.44
C LYS A 100 5.20 10.39 -8.39
N CYS A 101 5.21 10.79 -7.12
CA CYS A 101 4.77 9.92 -6.04
C CYS A 101 3.26 9.64 -6.14
N LYS A 102 2.88 8.37 -6.13
CA LYS A 102 1.49 7.94 -6.01
C LYS A 102 1.08 7.86 -4.54
N ILE A 103 -0.22 7.83 -4.29
CA ILE A 103 -0.77 7.76 -2.94
C ILE A 103 -1.68 6.54 -2.82
N ASN A 104 -1.40 5.73 -1.82
CA ASN A 104 -2.31 4.73 -1.29
C ASN A 104 -3.03 5.30 -0.06
N LEU A 105 -4.31 5.58 -0.18
CA LEU A 105 -5.17 5.97 0.93
C LEU A 105 -5.79 4.70 1.53
N ASP A 106 -5.26 4.25 2.68
CA ASP A 106 -5.80 3.09 3.38
C ASP A 106 -6.99 3.50 4.24
N ILE A 107 -8.21 3.33 3.70
CA ILE A 107 -9.42 3.84 4.34
C ILE A 107 -9.82 3.01 5.56
N LYS A 108 -10.08 3.70 6.68
CA LYS A 108 -10.54 3.11 7.94
C LYS A 108 -12.05 3.36 8.18
N SER A 109 -12.65 4.20 7.35
CA SER A 109 -14.07 4.54 7.38
C SER A 109 -14.54 4.99 6.01
N VAL A 110 -15.81 4.76 5.68
CA VAL A 110 -16.46 5.21 4.45
C VAL A 110 -17.47 6.34 4.69
N ALA A 111 -17.39 6.99 5.85
CA ALA A 111 -18.41 7.95 6.29
C ALA A 111 -18.54 9.18 5.40
N ASN A 112 -17.45 9.65 4.78
CA ASN A 112 -17.46 10.86 3.95
C ASN A 112 -16.46 10.79 2.78
N LEU A 113 -16.53 9.76 1.94
CA LEU A 113 -15.66 9.59 0.77
C LEU A 113 -15.74 10.74 -0.25
N PRO A 114 -16.90 11.41 -0.49
CA PRO A 114 -16.94 12.58 -1.36
C PRO A 114 -15.98 13.71 -0.94
N GLU A 115 -15.74 13.87 0.35
CA GLU A 115 -14.76 14.85 0.86
C GLU A 115 -13.32 14.45 0.50
N VAL A 116 -12.99 13.15 0.54
CA VAL A 116 -11.68 12.64 0.10
C VAL A 116 -11.48 12.94 -1.39
N ASP A 117 -12.47 12.63 -2.24
CA ASP A 117 -12.43 12.91 -3.68
C ASP A 117 -12.22 14.41 -3.95
N ARG A 118 -12.94 15.26 -3.20
CA ARG A 118 -12.83 16.73 -3.32
C ARG A 118 -11.40 17.20 -2.98
N LEU A 119 -10.84 16.71 -1.88
CA LEU A 119 -9.50 17.10 -1.41
C LEU A 119 -8.41 16.58 -2.34
N VAL A 120 -8.52 15.35 -2.83
CA VAL A 120 -7.58 14.76 -3.78
C VAL A 120 -7.58 15.54 -5.10
N LYS A 121 -8.75 15.90 -5.63
CA LYS A 121 -8.89 16.74 -6.84
C LYS A 121 -8.33 18.15 -6.60
N LYS A 122 -8.65 18.78 -5.48
CA LYS A 122 -8.13 20.11 -5.09
C LYS A 122 -6.60 20.16 -5.14
N ASN A 123 -5.94 19.10 -4.70
CA ASN A 123 -4.47 19.00 -4.66
C ASN A 123 -3.84 18.44 -5.97
N GLY A 124 -4.63 18.18 -7.03
CA GLY A 124 -4.13 17.69 -8.31
C GLY A 124 -3.59 16.27 -8.28
N LEU A 125 -4.09 15.41 -7.36
CA LEU A 125 -3.56 14.08 -7.09
C LEU A 125 -4.45 12.93 -7.58
N PHE A 126 -5.58 13.23 -8.23
CA PHE A 126 -6.61 12.26 -8.57
C PHE A 126 -6.06 11.09 -9.40
N GLU A 127 -5.27 11.37 -10.44
CA GLU A 127 -4.68 10.37 -11.34
C GLU A 127 -3.53 9.56 -10.69
N ARG A 128 -3.12 9.94 -9.48
CA ARG A 128 -2.03 9.31 -8.75
C ARG A 128 -2.49 8.69 -7.42
N CYS A 129 -3.79 8.52 -7.26
CA CYS A 129 -4.40 8.10 -6.01
C CYS A 129 -5.18 6.80 -6.19
N PHE A 130 -5.13 5.93 -5.19
CA PHE A 130 -5.98 4.75 -5.08
C PHE A 130 -6.27 4.42 -3.62
N TYR A 131 -7.32 3.62 -3.39
CA TYR A 131 -7.64 3.14 -2.05
C TYR A 131 -7.13 1.72 -1.80
N THR A 132 -6.72 1.47 -0.55
CA THR A 132 -6.74 0.18 0.12
C THR A 132 -7.65 0.26 1.35
N GLY A 133 -7.76 -0.82 2.15
CA GLY A 133 -8.70 -0.84 3.27
C GLY A 133 -10.15 -1.11 2.86
N VAL A 134 -10.44 -1.28 1.57
CA VAL A 134 -11.79 -1.57 1.07
C VAL A 134 -12.09 -3.06 1.17
N PHE A 135 -12.92 -3.44 2.13
CA PHE A 135 -13.45 -4.80 2.27
C PHE A 135 -14.70 -5.00 1.41
N ASP A 136 -15.08 -6.24 1.16
CA ASP A 136 -16.22 -6.59 0.29
C ASP A 136 -17.53 -5.89 0.69
N TYR A 137 -17.80 -5.77 1.99
CA TYR A 137 -18.98 -5.09 2.53
C TYR A 137 -18.96 -3.56 2.34
N TRP A 138 -17.85 -2.96 1.91
CA TRP A 138 -17.74 -1.53 1.60
C TRP A 138 -17.73 -1.22 0.10
N VAL A 139 -17.58 -2.23 -0.76
CA VAL A 139 -17.42 -2.05 -2.21
C VAL A 139 -18.54 -1.18 -2.81
N ASP A 140 -19.80 -1.51 -2.54
CA ASP A 140 -20.94 -0.75 -3.09
C ASP A 140 -20.96 0.69 -2.57
N THR A 141 -20.61 0.90 -1.29
CA THR A 141 -20.51 2.23 -0.70
C THR A 141 -19.42 3.06 -1.36
N VAL A 142 -18.24 2.46 -1.57
CA VAL A 142 -17.11 3.12 -2.24
C VAL A 142 -17.47 3.47 -3.66
N LYS A 143 -17.99 2.54 -4.45
CA LYS A 143 -18.43 2.77 -5.87
C LYS A 143 -19.49 3.86 -6.00
N LYS A 144 -20.38 3.97 -5.03
CA LYS A 144 -21.42 4.99 -5.02
C LYS A 144 -20.90 6.40 -4.67
N ASN A 145 -19.90 6.50 -3.81
CA ASN A 145 -19.52 7.76 -3.17
C ASN A 145 -18.11 8.25 -3.53
N SER A 146 -17.34 7.49 -4.32
CA SER A 146 -16.01 7.89 -4.76
C SER A 146 -15.72 7.40 -6.17
N ALA A 147 -14.93 8.19 -6.92
CA ALA A 147 -14.41 7.81 -8.22
C ALA A 147 -12.94 7.33 -8.16
N ILE A 148 -12.34 7.34 -6.98
CA ILE A 148 -10.96 6.87 -6.78
C ILE A 148 -10.92 5.35 -6.95
N PRO A 149 -10.02 4.81 -7.81
CA PRO A 149 -9.88 3.37 -7.99
C PRO A 149 -9.39 2.70 -6.71
N PHE A 150 -9.68 1.41 -6.52
CA PHE A 150 -9.36 0.73 -5.27
C PHE A 150 -9.00 -0.74 -5.44
N TYR A 151 -8.21 -1.24 -4.48
CA TYR A 151 -7.96 -2.67 -4.28
C TYR A 151 -8.98 -3.26 -3.31
N LEU A 152 -9.36 -4.51 -3.52
CA LEU A 152 -10.10 -5.29 -2.51
C LEU A 152 -9.16 -5.75 -1.41
N ASN A 153 -9.39 -5.31 -0.17
CA ASN A 153 -8.73 -5.91 0.99
C ASN A 153 -9.36 -7.29 1.26
N HIS A 154 -8.58 -8.33 1.01
CA HIS A 154 -9.03 -9.70 1.15
C HIS A 154 -7.99 -10.53 1.92
N LYS A 155 -8.46 -11.36 2.85
CA LYS A 155 -7.61 -12.33 3.55
C LYS A 155 -7.59 -13.63 2.73
N ILE A 156 -6.52 -13.84 1.99
CA ILE A 156 -6.32 -15.05 1.19
C ILE A 156 -6.48 -16.29 2.09
N THR A 157 -7.40 -17.17 1.76
CA THR A 157 -7.62 -18.44 2.46
C THR A 157 -6.59 -19.49 2.06
N SER A 158 -6.46 -20.55 2.84
CA SER A 158 -5.59 -21.68 2.49
C SER A 158 -6.02 -22.35 1.19
N GLU A 159 -7.33 -22.42 0.93
CA GLU A 159 -7.88 -22.99 -0.29
C GLU A 159 -7.51 -22.11 -1.50
N GLU A 160 -7.74 -20.79 -1.47
CA GLU A 160 -7.36 -19.85 -2.52
C GLU A 160 -5.84 -19.84 -2.79
N ALA A 161 -5.03 -20.11 -1.76
CA ALA A 161 -3.58 -20.18 -1.91
C ALA A 161 -3.09 -21.47 -2.58
N THR A 162 -3.87 -22.55 -2.58
CA THR A 162 -3.43 -23.89 -3.03
C THR A 162 -4.30 -24.51 -4.12
N ASP A 163 -5.51 -24.01 -4.32
CA ASP A 163 -6.45 -24.46 -5.37
C ASP A 163 -6.68 -23.36 -6.40
N LYS A 164 -6.38 -23.64 -7.66
CA LYS A 164 -6.53 -22.69 -8.76
C LYS A 164 -7.98 -22.30 -9.03
N ASN A 165 -8.94 -23.21 -8.81
CA ASN A 165 -10.35 -22.93 -9.04
C ASN A 165 -10.90 -21.99 -7.97
N ALA A 166 -10.51 -22.17 -6.70
CA ALA A 166 -10.84 -21.25 -5.62
C ALA A 166 -10.26 -19.85 -5.88
N ALA A 167 -9.00 -19.77 -6.29
CA ALA A 167 -8.37 -18.50 -6.67
C ALA A 167 -9.08 -17.83 -7.86
N LYS A 168 -9.49 -18.60 -8.89
CA LYS A 168 -10.26 -18.07 -10.03
C LYS A 168 -11.65 -17.57 -9.64
N ALA A 169 -12.32 -18.25 -8.71
CA ALA A 169 -13.62 -17.80 -8.23
C ALA A 169 -13.51 -16.42 -7.52
N LEU A 170 -12.46 -16.20 -6.71
CA LEU A 170 -12.17 -14.90 -6.14
C LEU A 170 -11.83 -13.86 -7.23
N ALA A 171 -11.02 -14.23 -8.23
CA ALA A 171 -10.67 -13.32 -9.32
C ALA A 171 -11.93 -12.85 -10.09
N GLN A 172 -12.85 -13.76 -10.41
CA GLN A 172 -14.10 -13.43 -11.06
C GLN A 172 -14.94 -12.45 -10.21
N LYS A 173 -15.08 -12.72 -8.91
CA LYS A 173 -15.77 -11.82 -7.98
C LYS A 173 -15.10 -10.43 -7.94
N ALA A 174 -13.78 -10.37 -7.91
CA ALA A 174 -13.02 -9.12 -7.90
C ALA A 174 -13.24 -8.30 -9.20
N ILE A 175 -13.27 -8.96 -10.36
CA ILE A 175 -13.60 -8.33 -11.65
C ILE A 175 -15.00 -7.73 -11.65
N GLU A 176 -16.00 -8.46 -11.15
CA GLU A 176 -17.39 -7.99 -11.03
C GLU A 176 -17.52 -6.77 -10.10
N MET A 177 -16.69 -6.73 -9.06
CA MET A 177 -16.56 -5.57 -8.17
C MET A 177 -15.89 -4.38 -8.84
N GLY A 178 -15.14 -4.57 -9.93
CA GLY A 178 -14.43 -3.51 -10.66
C GLY A 178 -13.22 -2.98 -9.90
N VAL A 179 -12.52 -3.84 -9.15
CA VAL A 179 -11.33 -3.47 -8.39
C VAL A 179 -10.06 -3.55 -9.24
N ILE A 180 -9.01 -2.82 -8.87
CA ILE A 180 -7.68 -2.89 -9.50
C ILE A 180 -7.07 -4.28 -9.30
N GLY A 181 -7.26 -4.86 -8.11
CA GLY A 181 -6.64 -6.11 -7.71
C GLY A 181 -6.91 -6.44 -6.24
N ILE A 182 -6.10 -7.34 -5.71
CA ILE A 182 -6.22 -7.84 -4.32
C ILE A 182 -5.11 -7.24 -3.46
N ASN A 183 -5.48 -6.63 -2.33
CA ASN A 183 -4.55 -6.17 -1.29
C ASN A 183 -4.65 -7.11 -0.09
N SER A 184 -3.57 -7.81 0.25
CA SER A 184 -3.61 -8.86 1.27
C SER A 184 -2.37 -8.92 2.16
N ASN A 185 -2.53 -9.59 3.31
CA ASN A 185 -1.39 -9.95 4.14
C ASN A 185 -0.55 -11.02 3.41
N TYR A 186 0.76 -10.76 3.31
CA TYR A 186 1.69 -11.63 2.58
C TYR A 186 1.82 -13.06 3.11
N LYS A 187 1.41 -13.33 4.36
CA LYS A 187 1.65 -14.61 5.03
C LYS A 187 0.92 -15.79 4.39
N THR A 188 -0.21 -15.53 3.75
CA THR A 188 -1.03 -16.55 3.08
C THR A 188 -0.90 -16.50 1.56
N ALA A 189 -0.17 -15.53 1.02
CA ALA A 189 0.05 -15.43 -0.41
C ALA A 189 0.92 -16.58 -0.94
N SER A 190 0.58 -17.09 -2.11
CA SER A 190 1.32 -18.13 -2.82
C SER A 190 1.59 -17.72 -4.27
N LYS A 191 2.54 -18.41 -4.91
CA LYS A 191 2.84 -18.20 -6.33
C LYS A 191 1.62 -18.53 -7.21
N LEU A 192 0.91 -19.63 -6.89
CA LEU A 192 -0.33 -20.01 -7.56
C LEU A 192 -1.37 -18.89 -7.51
N PHE A 193 -1.58 -18.30 -6.32
CA PHE A 193 -2.53 -17.21 -6.15
C PHE A 193 -2.16 -15.99 -6.99
N VAL A 194 -0.90 -15.52 -6.89
CA VAL A 194 -0.43 -14.35 -7.64
C VAL A 194 -0.57 -14.57 -9.14
N ASP A 195 -0.12 -15.74 -9.66
CA ASP A 195 -0.23 -16.06 -11.08
C ASP A 195 -1.69 -16.12 -11.54
N THR A 196 -2.60 -16.67 -10.71
CA THR A 196 -4.02 -16.72 -11.04
C THR A 196 -4.65 -15.34 -11.12
N MET A 197 -4.28 -14.40 -10.21
CA MET A 197 -4.74 -13.01 -10.30
C MET A 197 -4.24 -12.36 -11.59
N HIS A 198 -2.96 -12.51 -11.94
CA HIS A 198 -2.37 -11.98 -13.17
C HIS A 198 -3.01 -12.56 -14.44
N GLU A 199 -3.30 -13.87 -14.48
CA GLU A 199 -4.04 -14.50 -15.58
C GLU A 199 -5.42 -13.86 -15.80
N ASN A 200 -5.98 -13.20 -14.78
CA ASN A 200 -7.25 -12.50 -14.83
C ASN A 200 -7.11 -10.95 -14.85
N SER A 201 -5.92 -10.44 -15.18
CA SER A 201 -5.63 -9.00 -15.25
C SER A 201 -5.86 -8.23 -13.94
N LEU A 202 -5.71 -8.91 -12.81
CA LEU A 202 -5.79 -8.31 -11.48
C LEU A 202 -4.40 -8.16 -10.88
N GLU A 203 -4.12 -7.01 -10.28
CA GLU A 203 -2.88 -6.77 -9.54
C GLU A 203 -2.92 -7.41 -8.14
N VAL A 204 -1.73 -7.69 -7.59
CA VAL A 204 -1.58 -8.19 -6.22
C VAL A 204 -0.67 -7.26 -5.41
N SER A 205 -1.21 -6.68 -4.35
CA SER A 205 -0.50 -5.85 -3.37
C SER A 205 -0.37 -6.60 -2.05
N LEU A 206 0.85 -6.72 -1.52
CA LEU A 206 1.13 -7.50 -0.31
C LEU A 206 1.72 -6.64 0.82
N TRP A 207 1.15 -6.73 2.03
CA TRP A 207 1.50 -5.92 3.20
C TRP A 207 1.59 -6.72 4.50
N THR A 208 2.21 -6.23 5.60
CA THR A 208 3.32 -5.27 5.62
C THR A 208 4.58 -6.09 5.82
N VAL A 209 5.48 -6.05 4.86
CA VAL A 209 6.66 -6.92 4.80
C VAL A 209 7.87 -6.17 5.32
N ASN A 210 8.29 -6.44 6.58
CA ASN A 210 9.35 -5.68 7.25
C ASN A 210 10.64 -6.47 7.52
N LYS A 211 10.62 -7.80 7.36
CA LYS A 211 11.79 -8.65 7.61
C LYS A 211 12.49 -8.98 6.29
N PRO A 212 13.82 -8.79 6.16
CA PRO A 212 14.54 -9.06 4.90
C PRO A 212 14.28 -10.45 4.31
N LYS A 213 14.28 -11.49 5.15
CA LYS A 213 13.96 -12.86 4.71
C LYS A 213 12.58 -12.97 4.07
N ASN A 214 11.57 -12.30 4.66
CA ASN A 214 10.21 -12.32 4.13
C ASN A 214 10.12 -11.49 2.85
N MET A 215 10.85 -10.37 2.74
CA MET A 215 10.89 -9.54 1.53
C MET A 215 11.36 -10.35 0.33
N ALA A 216 12.45 -11.11 0.50
CA ALA A 216 12.96 -12.01 -0.53
C ALA A 216 11.92 -13.05 -0.98
N SER A 217 11.31 -13.72 0.00
CA SER A 217 10.27 -14.72 -0.25
C SER A 217 9.05 -14.12 -0.95
N VAL A 218 8.59 -12.95 -0.52
CA VAL A 218 7.44 -12.26 -1.13
C VAL A 218 7.76 -11.77 -2.53
N ALA A 219 8.94 -11.17 -2.75
CA ALA A 219 9.36 -10.73 -4.09
C ALA A 219 9.43 -11.90 -5.09
N SER A 220 9.80 -13.12 -4.64
CA SER A 220 9.81 -14.32 -5.49
C SER A 220 8.42 -14.78 -5.93
N LEU A 221 7.35 -14.36 -5.25
CA LEU A 221 5.97 -14.59 -5.69
C LEU A 221 5.57 -13.70 -6.87
N ARG A 222 6.32 -12.62 -7.12
CA ARG A 222 6.09 -11.62 -8.17
C ARG A 222 4.78 -10.81 -8.00
N PRO A 223 4.52 -10.23 -6.82
CA PRO A 223 3.39 -9.30 -6.69
C PRO A 223 3.68 -7.99 -7.42
N ASP A 224 2.65 -7.20 -7.69
CA ASP A 224 2.78 -5.87 -8.33
C ASP A 224 3.24 -4.79 -7.34
N ASN A 225 2.89 -4.97 -6.06
CA ASN A 225 3.25 -4.04 -5.00
C ASN A 225 3.65 -4.76 -3.70
N ILE A 226 4.63 -4.19 -3.00
CA ILE A 226 5.01 -4.62 -1.65
C ILE A 226 5.04 -3.40 -0.72
N THR A 227 4.18 -3.42 0.31
CA THR A 227 4.15 -2.38 1.34
C THR A 227 5.10 -2.70 2.48
N THR A 228 5.94 -1.74 2.88
CA THR A 228 6.95 -1.92 3.94
C THR A 228 7.26 -0.65 4.71
N LYS A 229 7.72 -0.79 5.98
CA LYS A 229 8.36 0.28 6.75
C LYS A 229 9.87 0.40 6.52
N LYS A 230 10.46 -0.52 5.73
CA LYS A 230 11.90 -0.56 5.45
C LYS A 230 12.16 -0.57 3.94
N PRO A 231 11.76 0.50 3.23
CA PRO A 231 11.75 0.54 1.76
C PRO A 231 13.14 0.38 1.14
N HIS A 232 14.20 0.89 1.79
CA HIS A 232 15.57 0.76 1.31
C HIS A 232 16.01 -0.68 1.06
N ILE A 233 15.46 -1.65 1.82
CA ILE A 233 15.79 -3.06 1.63
C ILE A 233 15.19 -3.58 0.32
N LEU A 234 13.93 -3.26 0.03
CA LEU A 234 13.26 -3.66 -1.21
C LEU A 234 13.82 -2.92 -2.44
N ASN A 235 14.14 -1.63 -2.29
CA ASN A 235 14.75 -0.85 -3.37
C ASN A 235 16.15 -1.36 -3.74
N ASP A 236 16.90 -1.90 -2.78
CA ASP A 236 18.19 -2.55 -3.05
C ASP A 236 18.02 -3.92 -3.77
N MET A 237 16.79 -4.50 -3.79
CA MET A 237 16.47 -5.77 -4.47
C MET A 237 16.04 -5.59 -5.93
N LYS A 238 15.59 -4.39 -6.32
CA LYS A 238 15.28 -4.02 -7.71
C LYS A 238 16.55 -3.84 -8.50
#